data_cbe37bc09b08855ff299adf822921c54
#
_entry.id   cbe37bc09b08855ff299adf822921c54
#
_cell.length_a   1.000
_cell.length_b   1.000
_cell.length_c   1.000
_cell.angle_alpha   90.00
_cell.angle_beta   90.00
_cell.angle_gamma   90.00
#
_symmetry.space_group_name_H-M   'P 1'
#
loop_
_entity.id
_entity.type
_entity.pdbx_description
1 polymer ?
#
loop_
_entity_poly.entity_id
_entity_poly.type
_entity_poly.pdbx_seq_one_letter_code
_entity_poly.pdbx_strand_id
1 'polypeptide(L)'
;MQSSLTTFLIKCDTDGQIIEVYWHQPVYLISPFQKHLADLFTESDLVLIQELIQQVLETKDVLACQRTLSLRSPQTSVSVCFMAIENHILIMGLDASFLDQEESSSKIKYVINEFMKLIRISDHDLTGKREQTIRLQFEQIQKLNNKLINTQRELSKANAELNRLNSYLNNRLVKDELTGLVSRYQYRAEIEIHINEQPDKLGIFAFLDIDHFKQINDTYGHRTGDAYLQIFSRRLQQIDYSNKICMRISGDEFGLYMHGYTSVEEADIQRIWNEIETKVLSEPAKIDGISVPFRCSAGMAVFGLDTREVYDLIEYADFAMYQAKKQGKNQYQRFDMNLYRKEKG
;
A
#
# COMPACT_ATOMS: atom_id res chain seq x y z
N MET A 1 -30.61 4.60 -1.43
CA MET A 1 -31.33 3.47 -0.83
C MET A 1 -30.44 2.88 0.25
N GLN A 2 -30.86 3.04 1.52
CA GLN A 2 -30.10 2.54 2.66
C GLN A 2 -30.32 1.04 2.80
N SER A 3 -29.28 0.24 2.62
CA SER A 3 -29.30 -1.18 2.92
C SER A 3 -29.21 -1.36 4.44
N SER A 4 -30.31 -1.73 5.11
CA SER A 4 -30.23 -2.21 6.48
C SER A 4 -29.56 -3.58 6.48
N LEU A 5 -28.69 -3.82 7.47
CA LEU A 5 -27.89 -5.04 7.58
C LEU A 5 -28.73 -6.31 7.76
N THR A 6 -29.83 -6.18 8.48
CA THR A 6 -30.74 -7.29 8.79
C THR A 6 -31.73 -7.42 7.64
N THR A 7 -31.88 -8.63 7.11
CA THR A 7 -32.83 -8.91 6.02
C THR A 7 -34.18 -9.34 6.55
N PHE A 8 -34.20 -10.15 7.60
CA PHE A 8 -35.41 -10.58 8.31
C PHE A 8 -35.11 -11.07 9.72
N LEU A 9 -36.14 -11.12 10.54
CA LEU A 9 -36.16 -11.72 11.89
C LEU A 9 -37.45 -12.49 12.07
N ILE A 10 -37.35 -13.81 12.29
CA ILE A 10 -38.48 -14.71 12.41
C ILE A 10 -38.31 -15.60 13.64
N LYS A 11 -39.43 -16.03 14.21
CA LYS A 11 -39.53 -17.04 15.27
C LYS A 11 -40.16 -18.29 14.69
N CYS A 12 -39.56 -19.43 14.92
CA CYS A 12 -40.14 -20.74 14.56
C CYS A 12 -40.11 -21.72 15.71
N ASP A 13 -40.88 -22.80 15.58
CA ASP A 13 -40.78 -23.96 16.48
C ASP A 13 -39.60 -24.85 16.12
N THR A 14 -39.43 -25.94 16.84
CA THR A 14 -38.38 -26.93 16.66
C THR A 14 -38.47 -27.69 15.34
N ASP A 15 -39.64 -27.74 14.74
CA ASP A 15 -39.93 -28.43 13.49
C ASP A 15 -39.76 -27.48 12.27
N GLY A 16 -39.46 -26.19 12.51
CA GLY A 16 -39.25 -25.19 11.50
C GLY A 16 -40.53 -24.50 11.04
N GLN A 17 -41.67 -24.63 11.76
CA GLN A 17 -42.86 -23.83 11.49
C GLN A 17 -42.66 -22.39 11.96
N ILE A 18 -42.96 -21.44 11.11
CA ILE A 18 -42.86 -20.00 11.40
C ILE A 18 -44.05 -19.60 12.26
N ILE A 19 -43.76 -19.21 13.50
CA ILE A 19 -44.79 -18.78 14.48
C ILE A 19 -45.03 -17.28 14.34
N GLU A 20 -43.95 -16.51 14.15
CA GLU A 20 -44.00 -15.05 14.13
C GLU A 20 -42.92 -14.46 13.25
N VAL A 21 -43.24 -13.40 12.50
CA VAL A 21 -42.31 -12.60 11.74
C VAL A 21 -42.20 -11.23 12.40
N TYR A 22 -41.11 -11.02 13.15
CA TYR A 22 -40.92 -9.76 13.86
C TYR A 22 -40.58 -8.61 12.91
N TRP A 23 -39.79 -8.91 11.87
CA TRP A 23 -39.38 -7.90 10.93
C TRP A 23 -38.82 -8.53 9.63
N HIS A 24 -39.00 -7.84 8.52
CA HIS A 24 -38.33 -8.12 7.22
C HIS A 24 -38.17 -6.85 6.42
N GLN A 25 -37.14 -6.79 5.58
CA GLN A 25 -37.04 -5.73 4.58
C GLN A 25 -38.10 -5.93 3.48
N PRO A 26 -38.62 -4.86 2.87
CA PRO A 26 -39.62 -4.95 1.80
C PRO A 26 -39.18 -5.81 0.61
N VAL A 27 -37.87 -5.87 0.33
CA VAL A 27 -37.32 -6.69 -0.77
C VAL A 27 -37.36 -8.18 -0.44
N TYR A 28 -37.34 -8.55 0.85
CA TYR A 28 -37.42 -9.93 1.36
C TYR A 28 -38.82 -10.21 1.90
N LEU A 29 -39.85 -10.03 1.04
CA LEU A 29 -41.24 -10.24 1.40
C LEU A 29 -41.42 -11.67 1.91
N ILE A 30 -41.46 -11.83 3.23
CA ILE A 30 -41.95 -13.06 3.86
C ILE A 30 -43.48 -12.98 3.77
N SER A 31 -44.01 -13.70 2.80
CA SER A 31 -45.47 -13.73 2.59
C SER A 31 -46.16 -14.36 3.81
N PRO A 32 -47.37 -13.90 4.22
CA PRO A 32 -48.21 -14.55 5.22
C PRO A 32 -48.53 -16.03 4.91
N PHE A 33 -48.31 -16.45 3.67
CA PHE A 33 -48.49 -17.85 3.22
C PHE A 33 -47.29 -18.75 3.46
N GLN A 34 -46.09 -18.17 3.75
CA GLN A 34 -44.89 -18.93 4.11
C GLN A 34 -44.98 -19.32 5.58
N LYS A 35 -45.36 -20.56 5.83
CA LYS A 35 -45.60 -21.08 7.19
C LYS A 35 -44.47 -21.94 7.71
N HIS A 36 -43.49 -22.28 6.87
CA HIS A 36 -42.40 -23.15 7.21
C HIS A 36 -41.05 -22.63 6.64
N LEU A 37 -39.94 -22.95 7.31
CA LEU A 37 -38.60 -22.58 6.81
C LEU A 37 -38.31 -23.15 5.42
N ALA A 38 -38.89 -24.29 5.08
CA ALA A 38 -38.82 -24.89 3.75
C ALA A 38 -39.43 -24.00 2.65
N ASP A 39 -40.31 -23.08 3.00
CA ASP A 39 -40.91 -22.14 2.05
C ASP A 39 -39.95 -20.95 1.78
N LEU A 40 -39.03 -20.68 2.70
CA LEU A 40 -38.06 -19.58 2.61
C LEU A 40 -36.75 -19.99 1.95
N PHE A 41 -36.22 -21.17 2.31
CA PHE A 41 -34.89 -21.60 1.87
C PHE A 41 -34.94 -22.67 0.78
N THR A 42 -33.85 -22.82 0.03
CA THR A 42 -33.74 -23.87 -0.98
C THR A 42 -33.58 -25.26 -0.34
N GLU A 43 -33.98 -26.31 -1.06
CA GLU A 43 -33.87 -27.70 -0.57
C GLU A 43 -32.45 -28.09 -0.18
N SER A 44 -31.47 -27.61 -0.91
CA SER A 44 -30.04 -27.86 -0.64
C SER A 44 -29.57 -27.32 0.73
N ASP A 45 -30.26 -26.32 1.27
CA ASP A 45 -29.87 -25.67 2.53
C ASP A 45 -30.70 -26.17 3.73
N LEU A 46 -31.83 -26.84 3.50
CA LEU A 46 -32.71 -27.30 4.56
C LEU A 46 -32.05 -28.33 5.50
N VAL A 47 -31.21 -29.21 5.00
CA VAL A 47 -30.49 -30.21 5.79
C VAL A 47 -29.58 -29.50 6.79
N LEU A 48 -28.80 -28.53 6.35
CA LEU A 48 -27.91 -27.73 7.18
C LEU A 48 -28.71 -26.90 8.21
N ILE A 49 -29.87 -26.36 7.82
CA ILE A 49 -30.74 -25.60 8.70
C ILE A 49 -31.24 -26.50 9.83
N GLN A 50 -31.65 -27.72 9.53
CA GLN A 50 -32.10 -28.69 10.56
C GLN A 50 -30.98 -29.10 11.52
N GLU A 51 -29.76 -29.31 11.02
CA GLU A 51 -28.57 -29.58 11.84
C GLU A 51 -28.26 -28.39 12.76
N LEU A 52 -28.30 -27.17 12.27
CA LEU A 52 -28.09 -25.96 13.07
C LEU A 52 -29.17 -25.76 14.12
N ILE A 53 -30.43 -26.07 13.81
CA ILE A 53 -31.53 -26.02 14.76
C ILE A 53 -31.30 -27.00 15.92
N GLN A 54 -30.92 -28.24 15.63
CA GLN A 54 -30.60 -29.24 16.67
C GLN A 54 -29.42 -28.80 17.52
N GLN A 55 -28.35 -28.33 16.88
CA GLN A 55 -27.17 -27.87 17.60
C GLN A 55 -27.46 -26.67 18.51
N VAL A 56 -28.27 -25.72 18.07
CA VAL A 56 -28.69 -24.57 18.88
C VAL A 56 -29.56 -24.99 20.10
N LEU A 57 -30.42 -25.99 19.93
CA LEU A 57 -31.23 -26.52 21.00
C LEU A 57 -30.40 -27.23 22.07
N GLU A 58 -29.33 -27.92 21.67
CA GLU A 58 -28.41 -28.62 22.56
C GLU A 58 -27.49 -27.65 23.32
N THR A 59 -26.86 -26.73 22.60
CA THR A 59 -25.83 -25.83 23.16
C THR A 59 -26.44 -24.62 23.86
N LYS A 60 -27.64 -24.21 23.46
CA LYS A 60 -28.31 -22.96 23.85
C LYS A 60 -27.49 -21.71 23.56
N ASP A 61 -26.49 -21.83 22.70
CA ASP A 61 -25.67 -20.74 22.24
C ASP A 61 -26.24 -20.14 20.93
N VAL A 62 -25.78 -18.94 20.59
CA VAL A 62 -26.07 -18.35 19.28
C VAL A 62 -25.14 -18.95 18.25
N LEU A 63 -25.68 -19.61 17.23
CA LEU A 63 -24.95 -20.18 16.14
C LEU A 63 -25.13 -19.33 14.86
N ALA A 64 -24.03 -18.92 14.26
CA ALA A 64 -24.04 -18.33 12.94
C ALA A 64 -23.68 -19.38 11.89
N CYS A 65 -24.44 -19.45 10.80
CA CYS A 65 -24.08 -20.30 9.67
C CYS A 65 -22.77 -19.80 9.07
N GLN A 66 -21.80 -20.70 8.88
CA GLN A 66 -20.48 -20.34 8.31
C GLN A 66 -20.52 -20.04 6.83
N ARG A 67 -21.59 -20.37 6.13
CA ARG A 67 -21.83 -20.06 4.74
C ARG A 67 -23.15 -19.32 4.55
N THR A 68 -23.28 -18.65 3.40
CA THR A 68 -24.55 -18.03 3.02
C THR A 68 -25.56 -19.09 2.60
N LEU A 69 -26.82 -18.87 2.96
CA LEU A 69 -27.97 -19.69 2.58
C LEU A 69 -28.76 -18.99 1.49
N SER A 70 -29.35 -19.75 0.59
CA SER A 70 -30.10 -19.22 -0.55
C SER A 70 -31.59 -19.17 -0.26
N LEU A 71 -32.19 -17.98 -0.42
CA LEU A 71 -33.64 -17.80 -0.37
C LEU A 71 -34.29 -18.21 -1.68
N ARG A 72 -35.50 -18.78 -1.61
CA ARG A 72 -36.30 -19.16 -2.77
C ARG A 72 -36.85 -17.94 -3.52
N SER A 73 -37.22 -16.89 -2.77
CA SER A 73 -37.76 -15.65 -3.33
C SER A 73 -37.54 -14.47 -2.38
N PRO A 74 -36.85 -13.39 -2.82
CA PRO A 74 -36.06 -13.32 -4.05
C PRO A 74 -34.89 -14.29 -4.04
N GLN A 75 -34.40 -14.71 -5.20
CA GLN A 75 -33.21 -15.57 -5.30
C GLN A 75 -31.95 -14.78 -4.88
N THR A 76 -31.72 -14.70 -3.58
CA THR A 76 -30.57 -14.01 -2.99
C THR A 76 -29.95 -14.87 -1.92
N SER A 77 -28.67 -14.67 -1.65
CA SER A 77 -27.96 -15.33 -0.58
C SER A 77 -27.98 -14.46 0.68
N VAL A 78 -28.22 -15.09 1.83
CA VAL A 78 -28.24 -14.44 3.14
C VAL A 78 -27.38 -15.22 4.11
N SER A 79 -26.76 -14.52 5.03
CA SER A 79 -26.14 -15.14 6.20
C SER A 79 -27.18 -15.26 7.30
N VAL A 80 -27.20 -16.38 7.99
CA VAL A 80 -28.26 -16.69 8.95
C VAL A 80 -27.66 -17.02 10.30
N CYS A 81 -28.26 -16.45 11.35
CA CYS A 81 -27.95 -16.76 12.75
C CYS A 81 -29.14 -17.38 13.41
N PHE A 82 -28.90 -18.39 14.24
CA PHE A 82 -29.90 -19.16 14.98
C PHE A 82 -29.68 -18.98 16.46
N MET A 83 -30.78 -18.92 17.24
CA MET A 83 -30.77 -18.95 18.70
C MET A 83 -31.98 -19.67 19.27
N ALA A 84 -31.77 -20.49 20.29
CA ALA A 84 -32.83 -21.08 21.05
C ALA A 84 -33.37 -20.10 22.12
N ILE A 85 -34.70 -19.94 22.17
CA ILE A 85 -35.44 -19.25 23.23
C ILE A 85 -36.49 -20.18 23.73
N GLU A 86 -36.32 -20.73 24.96
CA GLU A 86 -37.21 -21.75 25.52
C GLU A 86 -37.38 -22.94 24.56
N ASN A 87 -38.59 -23.14 24.04
CA ASN A 87 -38.94 -24.18 23.08
C ASN A 87 -39.06 -23.66 21.63
N HIS A 88 -38.51 -22.49 21.35
CA HIS A 88 -38.58 -21.86 20.04
C HIS A 88 -37.21 -21.46 19.53
N ILE A 89 -37.10 -21.20 18.24
CA ILE A 89 -35.88 -20.77 17.60
C ILE A 89 -36.11 -19.42 16.95
N LEU A 90 -35.24 -18.50 17.26
CA LEU A 90 -35.16 -17.22 16.59
C LEU A 90 -34.14 -17.30 15.47
N ILE A 91 -34.54 -16.88 14.29
CA ILE A 91 -33.69 -16.89 13.08
C ILE A 91 -33.58 -15.48 12.54
N MET A 92 -32.34 -15.01 12.40
CA MET A 92 -32.06 -13.70 11.85
C MET A 92 -31.27 -13.86 10.55
N GLY A 93 -31.79 -13.29 9.46
CA GLY A 93 -31.08 -13.15 8.20
C GLY A 93 -30.30 -11.84 8.12
N LEU A 94 -29.10 -11.88 7.55
CA LEU A 94 -28.21 -10.75 7.30
C LEU A 94 -27.82 -10.73 5.83
N ASP A 95 -27.57 -9.56 5.26
CA ASP A 95 -27.10 -9.42 3.87
C ASP A 95 -25.73 -10.08 3.69
N ALA A 96 -25.59 -10.94 2.66
CA ALA A 96 -24.38 -11.71 2.40
C ALA A 96 -23.16 -10.84 2.10
N SER A 97 -23.36 -9.65 1.53
CA SER A 97 -22.28 -8.70 1.23
C SER A 97 -21.54 -8.16 2.46
N PHE A 98 -22.09 -8.44 3.66
CA PHE A 98 -21.56 -7.94 4.92
C PHE A 98 -20.52 -8.86 5.57
N LEU A 99 -20.45 -10.13 5.20
CA LEU A 99 -19.58 -11.13 5.84
C LEU A 99 -18.16 -11.20 5.28
N ASP A 100 -17.89 -10.58 4.13
CA ASP A 100 -16.58 -10.63 3.47
C ASP A 100 -15.47 -9.78 4.16
N GLN A 101 -15.75 -9.18 5.32
CA GLN A 101 -14.77 -8.41 6.08
C GLN A 101 -14.54 -9.03 7.46
N GLU A 102 -13.32 -9.50 7.73
CA GLU A 102 -12.90 -10.13 9.02
C GLU A 102 -13.24 -9.29 10.28
N GLU A 103 -13.28 -7.97 10.19
CA GLU A 103 -13.71 -7.07 11.27
C GLU A 103 -15.23 -7.09 11.55
N SER A 104 -16.03 -7.52 10.60
CA SER A 104 -17.50 -7.49 10.69
C SER A 104 -18.03 -8.56 11.64
N SER A 105 -17.38 -9.71 11.74
CA SER A 105 -17.84 -10.86 12.54
C SER A 105 -17.93 -10.54 14.04
N SER A 106 -17.00 -9.77 14.60
CA SER A 106 -16.99 -9.38 16.02
C SER A 106 -18.07 -8.36 16.33
N LYS A 107 -18.33 -7.43 15.42
CA LYS A 107 -19.37 -6.39 15.56
C LYS A 107 -20.77 -6.99 15.43
N ILE A 108 -20.96 -7.92 14.50
CA ILE A 108 -22.23 -8.67 14.35
C ILE A 108 -22.52 -9.49 15.59
N LYS A 109 -21.54 -10.24 16.12
CA LYS A 109 -21.70 -10.98 17.38
C LYS A 109 -22.10 -10.07 18.55
N TYR A 110 -21.51 -8.88 18.66
CA TYR A 110 -21.87 -7.91 19.69
C TYR A 110 -23.31 -7.43 19.53
N VAL A 111 -23.74 -7.01 18.33
CA VAL A 111 -25.11 -6.55 18.04
C VAL A 111 -26.12 -7.68 18.30
N ILE A 112 -25.80 -8.89 17.86
CA ILE A 112 -26.64 -10.07 18.13
C ILE A 112 -26.76 -10.31 19.65
N ASN A 113 -25.67 -10.31 20.41
CA ASN A 113 -25.68 -10.54 21.84
C ASN A 113 -26.46 -9.46 22.60
N GLU A 114 -26.35 -8.18 22.24
CA GLU A 114 -27.11 -7.11 22.86
C GLU A 114 -28.63 -7.22 22.55
N PHE A 115 -28.95 -7.49 21.28
CA PHE A 115 -30.34 -7.73 20.89
C PHE A 115 -30.97 -8.92 21.63
N MET A 116 -30.17 -9.96 21.84
CA MET A 116 -30.57 -11.17 22.56
C MET A 116 -30.77 -10.97 24.07
N LYS A 117 -29.98 -10.12 24.70
CA LYS A 117 -30.22 -9.71 26.09
C LYS A 117 -31.57 -9.01 26.20
N LEU A 118 -31.91 -8.16 25.23
CA LEU A 118 -33.19 -7.44 25.20
C LEU A 118 -34.40 -8.39 25.04
N ILE A 119 -34.31 -9.42 24.20
CA ILE A 119 -35.37 -10.42 24.02
C ILE A 119 -35.52 -11.31 25.28
N ARG A 120 -34.44 -11.77 25.91
CA ARG A 120 -34.49 -12.55 27.17
C ARG A 120 -35.13 -11.78 28.31
N ILE A 121 -35.02 -10.45 28.34
CA ILE A 121 -35.65 -9.59 29.35
C ILE A 121 -37.16 -9.41 29.05
N SER A 122 -37.60 -9.60 27.81
CA SER A 122 -38.98 -9.41 27.36
C SER A 122 -39.93 -10.58 27.71
N ASP A 123 -39.43 -11.80 27.91
CA ASP A 123 -40.25 -12.98 28.20
C ASP A 123 -40.71 -13.09 29.68
N HIS A 124 -40.16 -12.25 30.57
CA HIS A 124 -40.64 -12.13 31.97
C HIS A 124 -41.37 -10.81 32.19
N ASP A 125 -42.67 -10.82 31.86
CA ASP A 125 -43.69 -9.85 32.33
C ASP A 125 -43.66 -8.40 31.79
N LEU A 126 -44.80 -7.95 31.28
CA LEU A 126 -45.33 -6.59 31.17
C LEU A 126 -45.31 -5.84 29.83
N THR A 127 -46.52 -5.84 29.22
CA THR A 127 -47.25 -4.64 28.70
C THR A 127 -46.51 -3.52 27.99
N GLY A 128 -46.94 -3.22 26.76
CA GLY A 128 -46.88 -1.96 25.97
C GLY A 128 -45.72 -0.97 26.09
N LYS A 129 -45.25 -0.70 27.28
CA LYS A 129 -44.13 0.22 27.52
C LYS A 129 -42.75 -0.34 27.14
N ARG A 130 -42.59 -1.66 27.23
CA ARG A 130 -41.29 -2.30 26.87
C ARG A 130 -41.15 -2.48 25.36
N GLU A 131 -42.22 -2.79 24.64
CA GLU A 131 -42.20 -2.82 23.17
C GLU A 131 -41.76 -1.48 22.57
N GLN A 132 -42.24 -0.39 23.15
CA GLN A 132 -41.85 0.96 22.72
C GLN A 132 -40.39 1.26 22.99
N THR A 133 -39.83 0.79 24.11
CA THR A 133 -38.41 0.96 24.45
C THR A 133 -37.49 0.15 23.50
N ILE A 134 -37.89 -1.11 23.23
CA ILE A 134 -37.16 -2.00 22.30
C ILE A 134 -37.17 -1.39 20.89
N ARG A 135 -38.29 -0.88 20.43
CA ARG A 135 -38.44 -0.23 19.14
C ARG A 135 -37.54 1.01 19.01
N LEU A 136 -37.49 1.86 20.03
CA LEU A 136 -36.65 3.04 20.09
C LEU A 136 -35.14 2.68 20.07
N GLN A 137 -34.74 1.64 20.81
CA GLN A 137 -33.38 1.15 20.82
C GLN A 137 -32.99 0.55 19.47
N PHE A 138 -33.88 -0.16 18.81
CA PHE A 138 -33.66 -0.70 17.48
C PHE A 138 -33.48 0.42 16.45
N GLU A 139 -34.31 1.48 16.50
CA GLU A 139 -34.17 2.67 15.67
C GLU A 139 -32.82 3.40 15.91
N GLN A 140 -32.38 3.46 17.17
CA GLN A 140 -31.06 4.02 17.49
C GLN A 140 -29.90 3.18 16.95
N ILE A 141 -29.98 1.87 17.08
CA ILE A 141 -28.96 0.94 16.53
C ILE A 141 -28.89 1.07 15.01
N GLN A 142 -30.05 1.13 14.33
CA GLN A 142 -30.07 1.35 12.87
C GLN A 142 -29.44 2.69 12.49
N LYS A 143 -29.73 3.76 13.24
CA LYS A 143 -29.17 5.09 13.00
C LYS A 143 -27.66 5.12 13.19
N LEU A 144 -27.14 4.44 14.21
CA LEU A 144 -25.72 4.32 14.49
C LEU A 144 -25.00 3.48 13.42
N ASN A 145 -25.60 2.36 12.99
CA ASN A 145 -25.07 1.53 11.91
C ASN A 145 -24.98 2.31 10.58
N ASN A 146 -26.01 3.05 10.24
CA ASN A 146 -26.02 3.89 9.05
C ASN A 146 -24.93 4.97 9.11
N LYS A 147 -24.73 5.57 10.29
CA LYS A 147 -23.64 6.53 10.51
C LYS A 147 -22.27 5.87 10.37
N LEU A 148 -22.10 4.68 10.92
CA LEU A 148 -20.85 3.90 10.82
C LEU A 148 -20.51 3.56 9.35
N ILE A 149 -21.48 3.06 8.59
CA ILE A 149 -21.31 2.75 7.17
C ILE A 149 -20.94 3.99 6.36
N ASN A 150 -21.57 5.13 6.63
CA ASN A 150 -21.25 6.38 5.95
C ASN A 150 -19.83 6.85 6.29
N THR A 151 -19.45 6.82 7.57
CA THR A 151 -18.10 7.19 8.01
C THR A 151 -17.04 6.27 7.40
N GLN A 152 -17.31 4.99 7.32
CA GLN A 152 -16.41 4.01 6.70
C GLN A 152 -16.24 4.26 5.19
N ARG A 153 -17.32 4.65 4.48
CA ARG A 153 -17.25 5.05 3.07
C ARG A 153 -16.46 6.33 2.86
N GLU A 154 -16.62 7.32 3.73
CA GLU A 154 -15.84 8.57 3.68
C GLU A 154 -14.37 8.32 3.96
N LEU A 155 -14.05 7.48 4.95
CA LEU A 155 -12.67 7.09 5.25
C LEU A 155 -12.02 6.33 4.08
N SER A 156 -12.76 5.42 3.45
CA SER A 156 -12.27 4.69 2.28
C SER A 156 -11.99 5.62 1.09
N LYS A 157 -12.85 6.61 0.85
CA LYS A 157 -12.63 7.63 -0.19
C LYS A 157 -11.41 8.51 0.13
N ALA A 158 -11.28 8.95 1.39
CA ALA A 158 -10.14 9.77 1.82
C ALA A 158 -8.81 8.99 1.70
N ASN A 159 -8.78 7.70 2.06
CA ASN A 159 -7.62 6.85 1.87
C ASN A 159 -7.27 6.63 0.39
N ALA A 160 -8.25 6.44 -0.47
CA ALA A 160 -8.03 6.30 -1.91
C ALA A 160 -7.44 7.60 -2.51
N GLU A 161 -7.93 8.76 -2.10
CA GLU A 161 -7.39 10.06 -2.53
C GLU A 161 -5.98 10.31 -1.97
N LEU A 162 -5.73 9.96 -0.71
CA LEU A 162 -4.39 10.02 -0.10
C LEU A 162 -3.38 9.15 -0.86
N ASN A 163 -3.75 7.94 -1.21
CA ASN A 163 -2.91 7.04 -2.00
C ASN A 163 -2.66 7.58 -3.41
N ARG A 164 -3.67 8.18 -4.04
CA ARG A 164 -3.53 8.84 -5.34
C ARG A 164 -2.59 10.05 -5.28
N LEU A 165 -2.72 10.90 -4.25
CA LEU A 165 -1.85 12.04 -4.04
C LEU A 165 -0.41 11.61 -3.73
N ASN A 166 -0.22 10.58 -2.89
CA ASN A 166 1.10 9.99 -2.64
C ASN A 166 1.73 9.42 -3.91
N SER A 167 0.98 8.69 -4.72
CA SER A 167 1.48 8.19 -6.02
C SER A 167 1.80 9.34 -6.98
N TYR A 168 1.00 10.39 -7.00
CA TYR A 168 1.26 11.58 -7.81
C TYR A 168 2.51 12.33 -7.33
N LEU A 169 2.69 12.51 -6.03
CA LEU A 169 3.88 13.15 -5.45
C LEU A 169 5.13 12.30 -5.68
N ASN A 170 5.05 10.98 -5.46
CA ASN A 170 6.16 10.07 -5.73
C ASN A 170 6.56 10.09 -7.20
N ASN A 171 5.61 10.09 -8.14
CA ASN A 171 5.91 10.19 -9.56
C ASN A 171 6.56 11.53 -9.96
N ARG A 172 6.23 12.64 -9.30
CA ARG A 172 6.90 13.92 -9.51
C ARG A 172 8.29 13.99 -8.89
N LEU A 173 8.52 13.22 -7.82
CA LEU A 173 9.82 13.17 -7.13
C LEU A 173 10.82 12.19 -7.76
N VAL A 174 10.37 11.34 -8.71
CA VAL A 174 11.25 10.35 -9.36
C VAL A 174 12.34 10.99 -10.21
N LYS A 175 12.01 12.09 -10.88
CA LYS A 175 12.96 12.79 -11.75
C LYS A 175 13.28 14.19 -11.25
N ASP A 176 14.54 14.58 -11.39
CA ASP A 176 14.99 15.96 -11.18
C ASP A 176 14.42 16.86 -12.29
N GLU A 177 13.74 17.93 -11.93
CA GLU A 177 13.01 18.80 -12.89
C GLU A 177 13.95 19.51 -13.86
N LEU A 178 15.18 19.82 -13.45
CA LEU A 178 16.14 20.53 -14.29
C LEU A 178 16.80 19.59 -15.29
N THR A 179 17.21 18.39 -14.85
CA THR A 179 18.09 17.51 -15.62
C THR A 179 17.37 16.29 -16.21
N GLY A 180 16.19 15.93 -15.69
CA GLY A 180 15.44 14.74 -16.09
C GLY A 180 16.05 13.42 -15.62
N LEU A 181 17.13 13.45 -14.84
CA LEU A 181 17.74 12.29 -14.21
C LEU A 181 16.93 11.80 -13.03
N VAL A 182 17.25 10.62 -12.48
CA VAL A 182 16.69 10.16 -11.22
C VAL A 182 17.00 11.19 -10.12
N SER A 183 15.98 11.57 -9.35
CA SER A 183 16.10 12.64 -8.38
C SER A 183 16.78 12.21 -7.08
N ARG A 184 17.21 13.18 -6.28
CA ARG A 184 17.74 13.00 -4.92
C ARG A 184 16.82 12.23 -3.97
N TYR A 185 15.54 12.19 -4.23
CA TYR A 185 14.56 11.51 -3.36
C TYR A 185 14.38 10.04 -3.73
N GLN A 186 14.73 9.66 -4.96
CA GLN A 186 14.44 8.33 -5.50
C GLN A 186 15.67 7.46 -5.77
N TYR A 187 16.87 8.06 -5.94
CA TYR A 187 18.04 7.33 -6.45
C TYR A 187 18.45 6.12 -5.59
N ARG A 188 18.30 6.21 -4.26
CA ARG A 188 18.63 5.09 -3.37
C ARG A 188 17.69 3.92 -3.59
N ALA A 189 16.39 4.20 -3.61
CA ALA A 189 15.38 3.17 -3.86
C ALA A 189 15.55 2.53 -5.24
N GLU A 190 15.94 3.32 -6.24
CA GLU A 190 16.21 2.82 -7.60
C GLU A 190 17.41 1.87 -7.63
N ILE A 191 18.49 2.20 -6.92
CA ILE A 191 19.64 1.31 -6.75
C ILE A 191 19.23 0.02 -6.02
N GLU A 192 18.49 0.12 -4.92
CA GLU A 192 18.01 -1.03 -4.15
C GLU A 192 17.12 -1.98 -4.97
N ILE A 193 16.25 -1.45 -5.83
CA ILE A 193 15.44 -2.25 -6.75
C ILE A 193 16.31 -3.14 -7.63
N HIS A 194 17.32 -2.56 -8.28
CA HIS A 194 18.20 -3.31 -9.18
C HIS A 194 19.11 -4.30 -8.44
N ILE A 195 19.53 -3.98 -7.23
CA ILE A 195 20.26 -4.91 -6.38
C ILE A 195 19.37 -6.12 -6.01
N ASN A 196 18.11 -5.87 -5.62
CA ASN A 196 17.16 -6.92 -5.26
C ASN A 196 16.75 -7.79 -6.46
N GLU A 197 16.70 -7.23 -7.68
CA GLU A 197 16.46 -7.99 -8.91
C GLU A 197 17.63 -8.93 -9.25
N GLN A 198 18.86 -8.56 -8.89
CA GLN A 198 20.08 -9.31 -9.20
C GLN A 198 21.02 -9.38 -7.98
N PRO A 199 20.67 -10.10 -6.90
CA PRO A 199 21.38 -10.04 -5.62
C PRO A 199 22.80 -10.60 -5.66
N ASP A 200 23.10 -11.48 -6.64
CA ASP A 200 24.42 -12.08 -6.83
C ASP A 200 25.33 -11.27 -7.76
N LYS A 201 24.84 -10.15 -8.30
CA LYS A 201 25.61 -9.29 -9.18
C LYS A 201 26.28 -8.16 -8.42
N LEU A 202 27.39 -7.73 -8.98
CA LEU A 202 28.13 -6.57 -8.50
C LEU A 202 27.65 -5.30 -9.22
N GLY A 203 27.89 -4.16 -8.59
CA GLY A 203 27.60 -2.86 -9.16
C GLY A 203 28.67 -1.82 -8.81
N ILE A 204 28.97 -0.91 -9.74
CA ILE A 204 29.91 0.18 -9.53
C ILE A 204 29.11 1.46 -9.38
N PHE A 205 29.29 2.16 -8.28
CA PHE A 205 28.72 3.48 -8.05
C PHE A 205 29.81 4.53 -8.18
N ALA A 206 29.60 5.48 -9.09
CA ALA A 206 30.45 6.65 -9.24
C ALA A 206 29.71 7.89 -8.71
N PHE A 207 30.25 8.51 -7.68
CA PHE A 207 29.84 9.83 -7.19
C PHE A 207 30.63 10.88 -7.96
N LEU A 208 29.95 11.82 -8.58
CA LEU A 208 30.52 12.84 -9.48
C LEU A 208 30.18 14.23 -8.94
N ASP A 209 31.16 15.13 -8.90
CA ASP A 209 30.95 16.52 -8.50
C ASP A 209 31.64 17.44 -9.52
N ILE A 210 30.89 18.42 -10.02
CA ILE A 210 31.41 19.37 -11.03
C ILE A 210 32.35 20.37 -10.37
N ASP A 211 33.61 20.31 -10.77
CA ASP A 211 34.63 21.19 -10.23
C ASP A 211 34.35 22.66 -10.55
N HIS A 212 34.40 23.50 -9.52
CA HIS A 212 34.24 24.96 -9.65
C HIS A 212 32.87 25.44 -10.17
N PHE A 213 31.82 24.65 -10.01
CA PHE A 213 30.48 25.02 -10.50
C PHE A 213 29.97 26.35 -9.92
N LYS A 214 30.30 26.67 -8.68
CA LYS A 214 29.97 27.96 -8.07
C LYS A 214 30.59 29.11 -8.88
N GLN A 215 31.84 29.00 -9.36
CA GLN A 215 32.48 30.02 -10.17
C GLN A 215 31.78 30.22 -11.52
N ILE A 216 31.23 29.16 -12.11
CA ILE A 216 30.40 29.24 -13.32
C ILE A 216 29.17 30.10 -13.05
N ASN A 217 28.45 29.81 -11.96
CA ASN A 217 27.28 30.62 -11.54
C ASN A 217 27.62 32.08 -11.26
N ASP A 218 28.71 32.30 -10.52
CA ASP A 218 29.15 33.64 -10.14
C ASP A 218 29.60 34.48 -11.36
N THR A 219 30.19 33.81 -12.36
CA THR A 219 30.74 34.49 -13.58
C THR A 219 29.69 34.68 -14.67
N TYR A 220 28.84 33.66 -14.92
CA TYR A 220 27.94 33.62 -16.08
C TYR A 220 26.45 33.64 -15.70
N GLY A 221 26.15 33.63 -14.39
CA GLY A 221 24.78 33.63 -13.87
C GLY A 221 24.16 32.24 -13.81
N HIS A 222 23.14 32.10 -12.93
CA HIS A 222 22.45 30.82 -12.66
C HIS A 222 21.81 30.20 -13.90
N ARG A 223 21.29 31.01 -14.82
CA ARG A 223 20.69 30.48 -16.07
C ARG A 223 21.74 29.72 -16.91
N THR A 224 22.98 30.23 -16.99
CA THR A 224 24.08 29.53 -17.66
C THR A 224 24.48 28.27 -16.89
N GLY A 225 24.51 28.34 -15.54
CA GLY A 225 24.74 27.19 -14.69
C GLY A 225 23.71 26.09 -14.90
N ASP A 226 22.42 26.41 -14.95
CA ASP A 226 21.34 25.46 -15.22
C ASP A 226 21.49 24.79 -16.60
N ALA A 227 21.77 25.57 -17.63
CA ALA A 227 22.04 25.04 -18.98
C ALA A 227 23.29 24.14 -19.01
N TYR A 228 24.33 24.48 -18.25
CA TYR A 228 25.52 23.66 -18.08
C TYR A 228 25.20 22.30 -17.44
N LEU A 229 24.43 22.30 -16.35
CA LEU A 229 23.95 21.05 -15.68
C LEU A 229 23.11 20.20 -16.63
N GLN A 230 22.24 20.80 -17.44
CA GLN A 230 21.43 20.09 -18.42
C GLN A 230 22.30 19.45 -19.53
N ILE A 231 23.36 20.12 -19.97
CA ILE A 231 24.27 19.53 -20.94
C ILE A 231 25.08 18.39 -20.33
N PHE A 232 25.59 18.58 -19.10
CA PHE A 232 26.28 17.54 -18.35
C PHE A 232 25.44 16.29 -18.21
N SER A 233 24.21 16.45 -17.75
CA SER A 233 23.28 15.33 -17.53
C SER A 233 22.94 14.59 -18.83
N ARG A 234 22.71 15.29 -19.93
CA ARG A 234 22.49 14.66 -21.25
C ARG A 234 23.67 13.83 -21.72
N ARG A 235 24.89 14.32 -21.50
CA ARG A 235 26.10 13.59 -21.85
C ARG A 235 26.33 12.38 -20.96
N LEU A 236 26.03 12.50 -19.67
CA LEU A 236 26.08 11.37 -18.71
C LEU A 236 25.15 10.23 -19.14
N GLN A 237 23.97 10.56 -19.66
CA GLN A 237 23.04 9.56 -20.21
C GLN A 237 23.57 8.90 -21.49
N GLN A 238 24.47 9.51 -22.22
CA GLN A 238 25.05 8.99 -23.48
C GLN A 238 26.24 8.04 -23.27
N ILE A 239 26.68 7.84 -22.02
CA ILE A 239 27.67 6.80 -21.70
C ILE A 239 27.13 5.45 -22.18
N ASP A 240 27.96 4.72 -22.94
CA ASP A 240 27.56 3.46 -23.58
C ASP A 240 27.61 2.30 -22.59
N TYR A 241 26.56 2.20 -21.76
CA TYR A 241 26.34 1.11 -20.81
C TYR A 241 24.85 0.85 -20.65
N SER A 242 24.42 -0.38 -20.96
CA SER A 242 22.97 -0.71 -20.98
C SER A 242 22.33 -0.74 -19.59
N ASN A 243 23.07 -1.20 -18.59
CA ASN A 243 22.56 -1.36 -17.22
C ASN A 243 23.08 -0.23 -16.31
N LYS A 244 22.67 1.00 -16.59
CA LYS A 244 23.08 2.19 -15.80
C LYS A 244 21.91 2.98 -15.30
N ILE A 245 22.11 3.61 -14.16
CA ILE A 245 21.21 4.62 -13.58
C ILE A 245 21.99 5.92 -13.45
N CYS A 246 21.52 6.97 -14.11
CA CYS A 246 22.05 8.31 -13.96
C CYS A 246 21.15 9.11 -13.03
N MET A 247 21.73 9.78 -12.04
CA MET A 247 21.01 10.50 -11.02
C MET A 247 21.63 11.86 -10.69
N ARG A 248 20.82 12.79 -10.20
CA ARG A 248 21.27 14.03 -9.61
C ARG A 248 21.04 13.96 -8.10
N ILE A 249 22.13 14.05 -7.34
CA ILE A 249 22.12 13.87 -5.89
C ILE A 249 21.84 15.21 -5.20
N SER A 250 22.54 16.27 -5.62
CA SER A 250 22.38 17.61 -5.06
C SER A 250 23.05 18.62 -5.99
N GLY A 251 22.56 19.84 -6.09
CA GLY A 251 23.24 20.94 -6.76
C GLY A 251 24.02 20.57 -8.03
N ASP A 252 25.34 20.44 -7.89
CA ASP A 252 26.34 20.04 -8.88
C ASP A 252 26.84 18.60 -8.71
N GLU A 253 26.21 17.82 -7.82
CA GLU A 253 26.56 16.43 -7.52
C GLU A 253 25.67 15.47 -8.31
N PHE A 254 26.30 14.52 -8.97
CA PHE A 254 25.66 13.48 -9.77
C PHE A 254 26.10 12.10 -9.33
N GLY A 255 25.29 11.11 -9.65
CA GLY A 255 25.62 9.71 -9.45
C GLY A 255 25.44 8.93 -10.75
N LEU A 256 26.27 7.92 -10.91
CA LEU A 256 26.17 6.94 -11.97
C LEU A 256 26.33 5.55 -11.36
N TYR A 257 25.28 4.74 -11.40
CA TYR A 257 25.32 3.35 -10.92
C TYR A 257 25.24 2.41 -12.11
N MET A 258 26.24 1.57 -12.27
CA MET A 258 26.31 0.52 -13.29
C MET A 258 26.24 -0.82 -12.59
N HIS A 259 25.31 -1.68 -13.02
CA HIS A 259 25.01 -2.93 -12.36
C HIS A 259 25.05 -4.14 -13.30
N GLY A 260 24.97 -5.33 -12.73
CA GLY A 260 24.91 -6.58 -13.50
C GLY A 260 26.27 -7.22 -13.76
N TYR A 261 27.33 -6.76 -13.13
CA TYR A 261 28.67 -7.36 -13.25
C TYR A 261 28.72 -8.72 -12.54
N THR A 262 29.46 -9.68 -13.12
CA THR A 262 29.81 -10.95 -12.48
C THR A 262 31.12 -10.85 -11.69
N SER A 263 32.02 -10.01 -12.14
CA SER A 263 33.27 -9.63 -11.48
C SER A 263 33.56 -8.19 -11.81
N VAL A 264 34.25 -7.48 -10.95
CA VAL A 264 34.72 -6.10 -11.15
C VAL A 264 36.22 -6.07 -10.92
N GLU A 265 36.94 -5.61 -11.92
CA GLU A 265 38.38 -5.40 -11.91
C GLU A 265 38.70 -3.90 -12.03
N GLU A 266 39.94 -3.51 -11.75
CA GLU A 266 40.42 -2.11 -11.88
C GLU A 266 40.22 -1.58 -13.31
N ALA A 267 40.36 -2.45 -14.31
CA ALA A 267 40.12 -2.11 -15.71
C ALA A 267 38.65 -1.69 -15.97
N ASP A 268 37.68 -2.22 -15.24
CA ASP A 268 36.28 -1.83 -15.41
C ASP A 268 36.05 -0.42 -14.86
N ILE A 269 36.65 -0.11 -13.72
CA ILE A 269 36.61 1.22 -13.09
C ILE A 269 37.25 2.26 -13.99
N GLN A 270 38.44 1.94 -14.53
CA GLN A 270 39.15 2.80 -15.48
C GLN A 270 38.33 3.03 -16.76
N ARG A 271 37.65 2.00 -17.27
CA ARG A 271 36.78 2.11 -18.45
C ARG A 271 35.65 3.11 -18.22
N ILE A 272 35.01 3.07 -17.02
CA ILE A 272 33.96 4.03 -16.68
C ILE A 272 34.48 5.45 -16.68
N TRP A 273 35.64 5.68 -16.09
CA TRP A 273 36.25 6.98 -16.10
C TRP A 273 36.57 7.46 -17.53
N ASN A 274 37.14 6.61 -18.37
CA ASN A 274 37.43 6.92 -19.78
C ASN A 274 36.14 7.28 -20.56
N GLU A 275 35.04 6.61 -20.30
CA GLU A 275 33.72 6.96 -20.87
C GLU A 275 33.27 8.34 -20.40
N ILE A 276 33.44 8.66 -19.11
CA ILE A 276 33.13 9.99 -18.58
C ILE A 276 34.00 11.05 -19.22
N GLU A 277 35.31 10.85 -19.31
CA GLU A 277 36.24 11.78 -19.99
C GLU A 277 35.85 12.00 -21.44
N THR A 278 35.59 10.91 -22.18
CA THR A 278 35.35 10.97 -23.61
C THR A 278 33.95 11.52 -23.95
N LYS A 279 32.93 11.11 -23.25
CA LYS A 279 31.54 11.48 -23.58
C LYS A 279 31.06 12.73 -22.87
N VAL A 280 31.55 12.97 -21.64
CA VAL A 280 31.03 14.06 -20.81
C VAL A 280 31.98 15.27 -20.83
N LEU A 281 33.27 15.04 -20.61
CA LEU A 281 34.22 16.11 -20.33
C LEU A 281 34.98 16.60 -21.57
N SER A 282 35.06 15.84 -22.65
CA SER A 282 35.92 16.09 -23.80
C SER A 282 35.65 17.41 -24.52
N GLU A 283 34.39 17.82 -24.61
CA GLU A 283 34.02 19.06 -25.30
C GLU A 283 33.41 20.08 -24.34
N PRO A 284 33.70 21.36 -24.43
CA PRO A 284 33.12 22.38 -23.61
C PRO A 284 31.60 22.52 -23.85
N ALA A 285 30.87 23.01 -22.83
CA ALA A 285 29.49 23.42 -22.99
C ALA A 285 29.41 24.70 -23.81
N LYS A 286 28.63 24.68 -24.89
CA LYS A 286 28.35 25.88 -25.71
C LYS A 286 26.97 26.42 -25.29
N ILE A 287 26.95 27.56 -24.62
CA ILE A 287 25.74 28.17 -24.05
C ILE A 287 25.71 29.65 -24.40
N ASP A 288 24.74 30.10 -25.20
CA ASP A 288 24.55 31.50 -25.60
C ASP A 288 25.83 32.16 -26.12
N GLY A 289 26.64 31.41 -26.91
CA GLY A 289 27.91 31.88 -27.49
C GLY A 289 29.12 31.80 -26.54
N ILE A 290 28.92 31.37 -25.30
CA ILE A 290 29.97 31.16 -24.31
C ILE A 290 30.42 29.69 -24.37
N SER A 291 31.72 29.43 -24.23
CA SER A 291 32.31 28.09 -24.22
C SER A 291 32.91 27.82 -22.83
N VAL A 292 32.30 26.92 -22.07
CA VAL A 292 32.67 26.58 -20.67
C VAL A 292 33.15 25.13 -20.62
N PRO A 293 34.43 24.86 -20.27
CA PRO A 293 34.93 23.48 -20.19
C PRO A 293 34.26 22.70 -19.06
N PHE A 294 34.05 21.40 -19.30
CA PHE A 294 33.62 20.48 -18.23
C PHE A 294 34.84 19.99 -17.45
N ARG A 295 34.68 20.00 -16.12
CA ARG A 295 35.62 19.37 -15.18
C ARG A 295 34.80 18.74 -14.07
N CYS A 296 35.14 17.52 -13.70
CA CYS A 296 34.53 16.89 -12.54
C CYS A 296 35.53 16.00 -11.80
N SER A 297 35.30 15.88 -10.50
CA SER A 297 35.98 14.91 -9.64
C SER A 297 35.04 13.77 -9.37
N ALA A 298 35.56 12.53 -9.38
CA ALA A 298 34.75 11.33 -9.18
C ALA A 298 35.35 10.45 -8.09
N GLY A 299 34.45 9.78 -7.35
CA GLY A 299 34.83 8.68 -6.45
C GLY A 299 34.02 7.45 -6.80
N MET A 300 34.67 6.29 -6.81
CA MET A 300 34.02 5.03 -7.21
C MET A 300 34.14 3.98 -6.11
N ALA A 301 32.99 3.36 -5.79
CA ALA A 301 32.88 2.23 -4.87
C ALA A 301 32.10 1.09 -5.52
N VAL A 302 32.32 -0.15 -5.06
CA VAL A 302 31.77 -1.35 -5.68
C VAL A 302 30.85 -2.07 -4.71
N PHE A 303 29.56 -2.14 -5.06
CA PHE A 303 28.60 -2.96 -4.37
C PHE A 303 28.95 -4.45 -4.52
N GLY A 304 28.96 -5.18 -3.40
CA GLY A 304 29.29 -6.59 -3.34
C GLY A 304 30.78 -6.88 -3.09
N LEU A 305 31.67 -5.87 -3.25
CA LEU A 305 33.09 -5.96 -2.88
C LEU A 305 33.43 -5.05 -1.69
N ASP A 306 33.09 -3.77 -1.76
CA ASP A 306 33.40 -2.80 -0.71
C ASP A 306 32.36 -2.83 0.42
N THR A 307 31.10 -2.99 0.04
CA THR A 307 29.95 -3.10 0.94
C THR A 307 28.79 -3.83 0.26
N ARG A 308 27.81 -4.26 1.05
CA ARG A 308 26.49 -4.74 0.60
C ARG A 308 25.34 -3.83 1.03
N GLU A 309 25.65 -2.68 1.59
CA GLU A 309 24.68 -1.68 2.00
C GLU A 309 24.74 -0.48 1.05
N VAL A 310 23.58 -0.07 0.52
CA VAL A 310 23.51 1.06 -0.43
C VAL A 310 23.96 2.36 0.21
N TYR A 311 23.67 2.54 1.48
CA TYR A 311 24.07 3.73 2.21
C TYR A 311 25.59 3.86 2.28
N ASP A 312 26.28 2.79 2.66
CA ASP A 312 27.75 2.74 2.73
C ASP A 312 28.38 2.89 1.34
N LEU A 313 27.76 2.29 0.31
CA LEU A 313 28.23 2.41 -1.08
C LEU A 313 28.34 3.86 -1.51
N ILE A 314 27.32 4.65 -1.22
CA ILE A 314 27.28 6.07 -1.55
C ILE A 314 28.29 6.85 -0.72
N GLU A 315 28.36 6.60 0.59
CA GLU A 315 29.32 7.24 1.48
C GLU A 315 30.78 6.94 1.08
N TYR A 316 31.08 5.72 0.69
CA TYR A 316 32.41 5.30 0.25
C TYR A 316 32.81 5.96 -1.08
N ALA A 317 31.86 6.07 -2.00
CA ALA A 317 32.10 6.77 -3.25
C ALA A 317 32.27 8.30 -3.03
N ASP A 318 31.47 8.92 -2.16
CA ASP A 318 31.64 10.32 -1.76
C ASP A 318 32.99 10.58 -1.12
N PHE A 319 33.42 9.71 -0.20
CA PHE A 319 34.75 9.79 0.41
C PHE A 319 35.86 9.74 -0.66
N ALA A 320 35.78 8.80 -1.59
CA ALA A 320 36.75 8.67 -2.68
C ALA A 320 36.74 9.91 -3.59
N MET A 321 35.58 10.47 -3.92
CA MET A 321 35.44 11.71 -4.67
C MET A 321 36.13 12.90 -3.96
N TYR A 322 35.96 12.98 -2.64
CA TYR A 322 36.63 13.99 -1.84
C TYR A 322 38.16 13.84 -1.89
N GLN A 323 38.69 12.59 -1.93
CA GLN A 323 40.13 12.36 -2.12
C GLN A 323 40.59 12.81 -3.53
N ALA A 324 39.79 12.57 -4.58
CA ALA A 324 40.07 13.09 -5.90
C ALA A 324 40.17 14.61 -5.93
N LYS A 325 39.29 15.31 -5.22
CA LYS A 325 39.33 16.78 -5.06
C LYS A 325 40.62 17.26 -4.37
N LYS A 326 41.03 16.57 -3.31
CA LYS A 326 42.28 16.88 -2.56
C LYS A 326 43.52 16.69 -3.43
N GLN A 327 43.54 15.74 -4.36
CA GLN A 327 44.68 15.39 -5.17
C GLN A 327 44.80 16.23 -6.49
N GLY A 328 43.96 17.25 -6.64
CA GLY A 328 44.13 18.18 -7.77
C GLY A 328 42.89 18.33 -8.65
N LYS A 329 41.77 17.65 -8.30
CA LYS A 329 40.50 17.68 -9.05
C LYS A 329 40.60 17.12 -10.48
N ASN A 330 39.49 17.13 -11.21
CA ASN A 330 39.36 16.64 -12.58
C ASN A 330 40.00 15.26 -12.79
N GLN A 331 39.66 14.34 -11.91
CA GLN A 331 40.17 12.97 -11.88
C GLN A 331 39.22 12.09 -11.06
N TYR A 332 39.45 10.79 -11.03
CA TYR A 332 38.74 9.89 -10.17
C TYR A 332 39.63 9.23 -9.10
N GLN A 333 39.02 8.76 -8.03
CA GLN A 333 39.63 7.87 -7.06
C GLN A 333 38.77 6.65 -6.83
N ARG A 334 39.40 5.48 -6.72
CA ARG A 334 38.79 4.26 -6.25
C ARG A 334 38.71 4.30 -4.72
N PHE A 335 37.61 3.87 -4.14
CA PHE A 335 37.50 3.75 -2.68
C PHE A 335 38.56 2.81 -2.12
N ASP A 336 39.20 3.23 -1.02
CA ASP A 336 40.19 2.48 -0.27
C ASP A 336 39.77 2.43 1.21
N MET A 337 39.44 1.23 1.69
CA MET A 337 39.02 0.99 3.08
C MET A 337 40.11 1.35 4.09
N ASN A 338 41.39 1.16 3.77
CA ASN A 338 42.49 1.48 4.68
C ASN A 338 42.64 2.99 4.86
N LEU A 339 42.51 3.74 3.75
CA LEU A 339 42.53 5.19 3.80
C LEU A 339 41.33 5.74 4.55
N TYR A 340 40.13 5.16 4.29
CA TYR A 340 38.90 5.54 4.95
C TYR A 340 38.98 5.39 6.48
N ARG A 341 39.45 4.22 6.97
CA ARG A 341 39.65 3.97 8.39
C ARG A 341 40.66 4.90 9.03
N LYS A 342 41.67 5.29 8.29
CA LYS A 342 42.71 6.21 8.79
C LYS A 342 42.23 7.65 8.96
N GLU A 343 41.31 8.10 8.10
CA GLU A 343 40.80 9.49 8.15
C GLU A 343 39.52 9.64 9.00
N LYS A 344 38.70 8.59 9.16
CA LYS A 344 37.44 8.63 9.93
C LYS A 344 37.48 7.85 11.26
N GLY A 345 38.51 7.05 11.52
CA GLY A 345 38.74 6.35 12.78
C GLY A 345 39.76 7.11 13.62
#